data_cfe7b3b95c7dbea160a4cc5c42b47265
#
_entry.id   cfe7b3b95c7dbea160a4cc5c42b47265
#
_cell.length_a   1.000
_cell.length_b   1.000
_cell.length_c   1.000
_cell.angle_alpha   90.00
_cell.angle_beta   90.00
_cell.angle_gamma   90.00
#
_symmetry.space_group_name_H-M   'P 1'
#
loop_
_entity.id
_entity.type
_entity.pdbx_description
1 polymer ?
#
loop_
_entity_poly.entity_id
_entity_poly.type
_entity_poly.pdbx_seq_one_letter_code
_entity_poly.pdbx_strand_id
1 'polypeptide(L)'
;MRYAIIILMALVLANCSNDDKKINETEYLISDSILAWDTNLDSMIMRRDSTIPDSGITIKRIINGLNEKYPEVYIDFLKQGGDTAYTGVPDADYLGEQMGDAGAMAWFADAVINITSVPGINYVSFKMDTHSHASSTVIGRGEYNDWKKE
;
A
#
# COMPACT_ATOMS: atom_id res chain seq x y z
N MET A 1 13.28 -76.61 -26.54
CA MET A 1 13.73 -75.27 -26.12
C MET A 1 12.74 -74.25 -26.66
N ARG A 2 11.92 -73.69 -25.79
CA ARG A 2 10.89 -72.71 -26.16
C ARG A 2 11.14 -71.48 -25.33
N TYR A 3 11.59 -70.42 -25.97
CA TYR A 3 11.82 -69.11 -25.36
C TYR A 3 10.47 -68.35 -25.31
N ALA A 4 9.95 -68.11 -24.13
CA ALA A 4 8.78 -67.25 -23.92
C ALA A 4 9.31 -65.81 -23.84
N ILE A 5 8.88 -64.98 -24.79
CA ILE A 5 9.12 -63.52 -24.77
C ILE A 5 8.00 -62.90 -24.03
N ILE A 6 8.33 -62.35 -22.84
CA ILE A 6 7.40 -61.54 -22.04
C ILE A 6 7.55 -60.10 -22.55
N ILE A 7 6.51 -59.59 -23.20
CA ILE A 7 6.38 -58.22 -23.62
C ILE A 7 5.82 -57.45 -22.41
N LEU A 8 6.69 -56.66 -21.79
CA LEU A 8 6.30 -55.73 -20.71
C LEU A 8 5.71 -54.47 -21.34
N MET A 9 4.39 -54.40 -21.35
CA MET A 9 3.66 -53.21 -21.83
C MET A 9 3.67 -52.14 -20.73
N ALA A 10 4.56 -51.17 -20.88
CA ALA A 10 4.60 -50.00 -19.99
C ALA A 10 3.43 -49.07 -20.32
N LEU A 11 2.44 -49.02 -19.41
CA LEU A 11 1.40 -48.02 -19.44
C LEU A 11 1.98 -46.68 -19.00
N VAL A 12 2.18 -45.79 -19.97
CA VAL A 12 2.46 -44.36 -19.68
C VAL A 12 1.14 -43.70 -19.35
N LEU A 13 0.88 -43.54 -18.06
CA LEU A 13 -0.20 -42.68 -17.56
C LEU A 13 0.25 -41.24 -17.80
N ALA A 14 -0.28 -40.60 -18.84
CA ALA A 14 -0.20 -39.16 -19.01
C ALA A 14 -0.97 -38.50 -17.87
N ASN A 15 -0.23 -38.04 -16.88
CA ASN A 15 -0.77 -37.20 -15.82
C ASN A 15 -1.02 -35.80 -16.44
N CYS A 16 -2.25 -35.55 -16.89
CA CYS A 16 -2.71 -34.19 -17.15
C CYS A 16 -2.81 -33.49 -15.79
N SER A 17 -1.74 -32.82 -15.41
CA SER A 17 -1.80 -31.81 -14.36
C SER A 17 -2.69 -30.70 -14.87
N ASN A 18 -3.91 -30.60 -14.37
CA ASN A 18 -4.64 -29.36 -14.33
C ASN A 18 -3.81 -28.42 -13.46
N ASP A 19 -2.97 -27.62 -14.10
CA ASP A 19 -2.44 -26.40 -13.51
C ASP A 19 -3.62 -25.40 -13.37
N ASP A 20 -4.50 -25.66 -12.43
CA ASP A 20 -5.28 -24.61 -11.80
C ASP A 20 -4.24 -23.66 -11.21
N LYS A 21 -4.03 -22.57 -11.93
CA LYS A 21 -3.21 -21.43 -11.50
C LYS A 21 -3.82 -20.94 -10.19
N LYS A 22 -3.48 -21.61 -9.07
CA LYS A 22 -3.62 -21.02 -7.74
C LYS A 22 -2.82 -19.74 -7.83
N ILE A 23 -3.54 -18.63 -8.02
CA ILE A 23 -3.00 -17.29 -7.80
C ILE A 23 -2.50 -17.35 -6.37
N ASN A 24 -1.19 -17.41 -6.24
CA ASN A 24 -0.55 -17.60 -4.96
C ASN A 24 -0.87 -16.38 -4.10
N GLU A 25 -1.68 -16.57 -3.05
CA GLU A 25 -1.76 -15.62 -1.94
C GLU A 25 -0.36 -15.21 -1.43
N THR A 26 0.65 -16.02 -1.70
CA THR A 26 2.06 -15.78 -1.36
C THR A 26 2.70 -14.67 -2.19
N GLU A 27 2.27 -14.43 -3.43
CA GLU A 27 2.86 -13.39 -4.30
C GLU A 27 2.48 -11.99 -3.80
N TYR A 28 1.31 -11.86 -3.16
CA TYR A 28 0.85 -10.65 -2.49
C TYR A 28 1.70 -10.25 -1.28
N LEU A 29 2.34 -11.22 -0.62
CA LEU A 29 3.19 -10.98 0.53
C LEU A 29 4.58 -10.46 0.14
N ILE A 30 4.92 -10.44 -1.15
CA ILE A 30 6.28 -10.16 -1.64
C ILE A 30 6.48 -8.69 -2.03
N SER A 31 5.42 -7.94 -2.36
CA SER A 31 5.60 -6.52 -2.66
C SER A 31 5.95 -5.75 -1.39
N ASP A 32 7.13 -5.10 -1.39
CA ASP A 32 7.57 -4.24 -0.29
C ASP A 32 6.84 -2.88 -0.26
N SER A 33 5.99 -2.60 -1.25
CA SER A 33 5.22 -1.37 -1.36
C SER A 33 3.75 -1.66 -1.67
N ILE A 34 2.84 -0.99 -0.97
CA ILE A 34 1.39 -1.08 -1.18
C ILE A 34 0.71 0.25 -0.86
N LEU A 35 -0.42 0.50 -1.53
CA LEU A 35 -1.44 1.44 -1.08
C LEU A 35 -2.74 0.66 -0.90
N ALA A 36 -3.25 0.63 0.33
CA ALA A 36 -4.47 -0.10 0.66
C ALA A 36 -5.73 0.59 0.12
N TRP A 37 -5.62 1.86 -0.16
CA TRP A 37 -6.69 2.71 -0.69
C TRP A 37 -6.17 3.55 -1.84
N ASP A 38 -6.98 3.65 -2.89
CA ASP A 38 -6.86 4.66 -3.93
C ASP A 38 -7.84 5.79 -3.64
N THR A 39 -7.38 7.04 -3.72
CA THR A 39 -8.18 8.21 -3.37
C THR A 39 -8.37 9.11 -4.59
N ASN A 40 -9.55 9.73 -4.68
CA ASN A 40 -9.86 10.72 -5.68
C ASN A 40 -10.44 11.97 -4.98
N LEU A 41 -9.64 13.05 -4.94
CA LEU A 41 -10.00 14.29 -4.27
C LEU A 41 -11.22 14.97 -4.91
N ASP A 42 -11.28 15.01 -6.24
CA ASP A 42 -12.33 15.75 -6.96
C ASP A 42 -13.72 15.17 -6.72
N SER A 43 -13.80 13.85 -6.59
CA SER A 43 -15.05 13.14 -6.33
C SER A 43 -15.26 12.79 -4.85
N MET A 44 -14.26 13.04 -3.99
CA MET A 44 -14.24 12.64 -2.57
C MET A 44 -14.55 11.14 -2.41
N ILE A 45 -13.89 10.31 -3.21
CA ILE A 45 -14.05 8.85 -3.21
C ILE A 45 -12.75 8.20 -2.75
N MET A 46 -12.87 7.17 -1.92
CA MET A 46 -11.78 6.26 -1.59
C MET A 46 -12.19 4.82 -1.91
N ARG A 47 -11.35 4.13 -2.69
CA ARG A 47 -11.54 2.72 -3.08
C ARG A 47 -10.57 1.84 -2.35
N ARG A 48 -11.13 0.81 -1.69
CA ARG A 48 -10.32 -0.20 -1.03
C ARG A 48 -9.79 -1.21 -2.06
N ASP A 49 -8.48 -1.41 -2.09
CA ASP A 49 -7.94 -2.57 -2.81
C ASP A 49 -8.24 -3.85 -2.02
N SER A 50 -9.31 -4.54 -2.43
CA SER A 50 -9.77 -5.77 -1.77
C SER A 50 -8.81 -6.95 -1.92
N THR A 51 -7.81 -6.81 -2.78
CA THR A 51 -6.80 -7.84 -2.99
C THR A 51 -5.71 -7.80 -1.90
N ILE A 52 -5.59 -6.69 -1.17
CA ILE A 52 -4.64 -6.54 -0.06
C ILE A 52 -5.34 -6.95 1.24
N PRO A 53 -4.99 -8.08 1.87
CA PRO A 53 -5.55 -8.48 3.16
C PRO A 53 -5.09 -7.55 4.27
N ASP A 54 -5.92 -7.33 5.29
CA ASP A 54 -5.59 -6.44 6.41
C ASP A 54 -4.30 -6.85 7.14
N SER A 55 -4.03 -8.16 7.21
CA SER A 55 -2.78 -8.69 7.78
C SER A 55 -1.52 -8.31 6.98
N GLY A 56 -1.69 -7.94 5.72
CA GLY A 56 -0.62 -7.49 4.84
C GLY A 56 -0.33 -5.99 4.94
N ILE A 57 -1.18 -5.22 5.63
CA ILE A 57 -1.03 -3.77 5.76
C ILE A 57 -0.06 -3.47 6.89
N THR A 58 1.12 -3.00 6.55
CA THR A 58 2.13 -2.56 7.51
C THR A 58 2.61 -1.15 7.20
N ILE A 59 3.04 -0.44 8.23
CA ILE A 59 3.50 0.94 8.06
C ILE A 59 4.64 1.05 7.04
N LYS A 60 5.59 0.13 7.06
CA LYS A 60 6.72 0.11 6.13
C LYS A 60 6.24 0.00 4.67
N ARG A 61 5.33 -0.93 4.39
CA ARG A 61 4.82 -1.15 3.02
C ARG A 61 4.00 0.05 2.53
N ILE A 62 3.20 0.67 3.41
CA ILE A 62 2.45 1.88 3.07
C ILE A 62 3.39 3.06 2.79
N ILE A 63 4.40 3.29 3.61
CA ILE A 63 5.39 4.36 3.39
C ILE A 63 6.11 4.15 2.05
N ASN A 64 6.52 2.91 1.74
CA ASN A 64 7.13 2.61 0.45
C ASN A 64 6.17 2.91 -0.72
N GLY A 65 4.89 2.51 -0.61
CA GLY A 65 3.89 2.78 -1.63
C GLY A 65 3.63 4.28 -1.85
N LEU A 66 3.61 5.07 -0.78
CA LEU A 66 3.50 6.53 -0.86
C LEU A 66 4.71 7.14 -1.57
N ASN A 67 5.92 6.70 -1.22
CA ASN A 67 7.16 7.19 -1.85
C ASN A 67 7.29 6.76 -3.32
N GLU A 68 6.72 5.62 -3.71
CA GLU A 68 6.64 5.23 -5.12
C GLU A 68 5.61 6.06 -5.90
N LYS A 69 4.46 6.37 -5.28
CA LYS A 69 3.41 7.19 -5.91
C LYS A 69 3.81 8.66 -6.03
N TYR A 70 4.55 9.16 -5.05
CA TYR A 70 4.95 10.57 -4.93
C TYR A 70 6.46 10.70 -4.74
N PRO A 71 7.27 10.39 -5.76
CA PRO A 71 8.73 10.36 -5.62
C PRO A 71 9.35 11.72 -5.29
N GLU A 72 8.64 12.82 -5.60
CA GLU A 72 9.08 14.18 -5.29
C GLU A 72 8.77 14.63 -3.85
N VAL A 73 7.90 13.90 -3.14
CA VAL A 73 7.51 14.20 -1.76
C VAL A 73 7.79 13.01 -0.88
N TYR A 74 9.06 12.85 -0.54
CA TYR A 74 9.50 11.72 0.27
C TYR A 74 8.95 11.82 1.70
N ILE A 75 8.43 10.70 2.22
CA ILE A 75 7.94 10.59 3.59
C ILE A 75 8.67 9.47 4.34
N ASP A 76 9.13 9.78 5.57
CA ASP A 76 9.75 8.83 6.47
C ASP A 76 8.82 8.47 7.64
N PHE A 77 8.81 7.19 8.04
CA PHE A 77 8.22 6.79 9.30
C PHE A 77 9.25 6.94 10.42
N LEU A 78 8.96 7.77 11.41
CA LEU A 78 9.86 8.06 12.52
C LEU A 78 9.59 7.12 13.71
N LYS A 79 8.33 7.01 14.13
CA LYS A 79 7.87 6.17 15.25
C LYS A 79 6.36 6.09 15.31
N GLN A 80 5.84 5.14 16.08
CA GLN A 80 4.46 5.16 16.57
C GLN A 80 4.43 5.52 18.06
N GLY A 81 3.50 6.36 18.44
CA GLY A 81 3.24 6.72 19.84
C GLY A 81 1.75 6.68 20.12
N GLY A 82 1.31 5.70 20.92
CA GLY A 82 -0.13 5.44 21.08
C GLY A 82 -0.76 5.04 19.74
N ASP A 83 -1.78 5.76 19.33
CA ASP A 83 -2.49 5.58 18.06
C ASP A 83 -2.06 6.59 16.96
N THR A 84 -0.92 7.23 17.14
CA THR A 84 -0.37 8.22 16.20
C THR A 84 0.90 7.69 15.53
N ALA A 85 0.91 7.72 14.20
CA ALA A 85 2.13 7.55 13.41
C ALA A 85 2.83 8.91 13.27
N TYR A 86 4.06 9.00 13.74
CA TYR A 86 4.90 10.18 13.56
C TYR A 86 5.74 10.00 12.29
N THR A 87 5.60 10.91 11.36
CA THR A 87 6.30 10.90 10.07
C THR A 87 7.10 12.16 9.87
N GLY A 88 8.10 12.10 9.02
CA GLY A 88 8.90 13.24 8.56
C GLY A 88 8.74 13.43 7.07
N VAL A 89 8.67 14.68 6.62
CA VAL A 89 8.74 15.07 5.21
C VAL A 89 9.95 16.00 5.11
N PRO A 90 11.15 15.44 4.85
CA PRO A 90 12.41 16.18 4.95
C PRO A 90 12.55 17.28 3.89
N ASP A 91 11.91 17.11 2.75
CA ASP A 91 11.83 18.12 1.69
C ASP A 91 10.35 18.33 1.34
N ALA A 92 9.73 19.31 1.98
CA ALA A 92 8.35 19.67 1.75
C ALA A 92 8.16 20.82 0.74
N ASP A 93 9.25 21.32 0.11
CA ASP A 93 9.19 22.45 -0.81
C ASP A 93 8.35 22.11 -2.05
N TYR A 94 8.51 20.88 -2.57
CA TYR A 94 7.70 20.45 -3.71
C TYR A 94 6.19 20.43 -3.37
N LEU A 95 5.84 19.96 -2.17
CA LEU A 95 4.46 19.91 -1.68
C LEU A 95 3.87 21.32 -1.54
N GLY A 96 4.67 22.28 -1.01
CA GLY A 96 4.22 23.63 -0.73
C GLY A 96 4.22 24.56 -1.95
N GLU A 97 5.17 24.38 -2.87
CA GLU A 97 5.44 25.36 -3.94
C GLU A 97 5.10 24.86 -5.35
N GLN A 98 5.24 23.55 -5.61
CA GLN A 98 5.15 23.01 -6.97
C GLN A 98 3.90 22.16 -7.21
N MET A 99 3.41 21.44 -6.19
CA MET A 99 2.26 20.56 -6.31
C MET A 99 0.93 21.33 -6.37
N GLY A 100 0.90 22.56 -5.86
CA GLY A 100 -0.31 23.38 -5.72
C GLY A 100 -1.26 22.84 -4.67
N ASP A 101 -2.27 23.65 -4.28
CA ASP A 101 -3.18 23.31 -3.17
C ASP A 101 -3.91 21.97 -3.40
N ALA A 102 -4.44 21.74 -4.60
CA ALA A 102 -5.16 20.51 -4.90
C ALA A 102 -4.25 19.27 -4.85
N GLY A 103 -3.03 19.37 -5.36
CA GLY A 103 -2.05 18.30 -5.31
C GLY A 103 -1.63 17.98 -3.87
N ALA A 104 -1.34 19.01 -3.07
CA ALA A 104 -1.00 18.85 -1.67
C ALA A 104 -2.15 18.21 -0.88
N MET A 105 -3.40 18.64 -1.10
CA MET A 105 -4.58 18.02 -0.47
C MET A 105 -4.75 16.55 -0.87
N ALA A 106 -4.51 16.20 -2.14
CA ALA A 106 -4.56 14.82 -2.61
C ALA A 106 -3.47 13.96 -1.95
N TRP A 107 -2.25 14.49 -1.82
CA TRP A 107 -1.15 13.82 -1.14
C TRP A 107 -1.48 13.56 0.35
N PHE A 108 -2.00 14.56 1.07
CA PHE A 108 -2.41 14.38 2.46
C PHE A 108 -3.51 13.33 2.61
N ALA A 109 -4.51 13.34 1.71
CA ALA A 109 -5.58 12.36 1.72
C ALA A 109 -5.04 10.94 1.55
N ASP A 110 -4.20 10.71 0.53
CA ASP A 110 -3.56 9.42 0.31
C ASP A 110 -2.70 8.98 1.52
N ALA A 111 -1.89 9.88 2.04
CA ALA A 111 -1.02 9.57 3.17
C ALA A 111 -1.84 9.21 4.42
N VAL A 112 -2.81 10.04 4.80
CA VAL A 112 -3.62 9.80 6.02
C VAL A 112 -4.48 8.56 5.89
N ILE A 113 -5.19 8.39 4.75
CA ILE A 113 -6.11 7.26 4.55
C ILE A 113 -5.34 5.93 4.53
N ASN A 114 -4.17 5.88 3.90
CA ASN A 114 -3.37 4.68 3.84
C ASN A 114 -2.64 4.39 5.16
N ILE A 115 -1.98 5.38 5.78
CA ILE A 115 -1.27 5.18 7.05
C ILE A 115 -2.23 4.76 8.17
N THR A 116 -3.41 5.38 8.26
CA THR A 116 -4.43 5.02 9.25
C THR A 116 -5.17 3.70 8.93
N SER A 117 -4.85 3.04 7.83
CA SER A 117 -5.29 1.67 7.56
C SER A 117 -4.43 0.63 8.29
N VAL A 118 -3.26 1.01 8.79
CA VAL A 118 -2.43 0.14 9.62
C VAL A 118 -3.13 -0.04 10.97
N PRO A 119 -3.34 -1.28 11.45
CA PRO A 119 -4.01 -1.52 12.72
C PRO A 119 -3.39 -0.77 13.89
N GLY A 120 -4.23 -0.08 14.66
CA GLY A 120 -3.80 0.69 15.84
C GLY A 120 -3.32 2.11 15.54
N ILE A 121 -3.42 2.60 14.28
CA ILE A 121 -3.10 3.97 13.90
C ILE A 121 -4.39 4.71 13.53
N ASN A 122 -4.69 5.82 14.19
CA ASN A 122 -5.83 6.69 13.94
C ASN A 122 -5.42 8.09 13.45
N TYR A 123 -4.19 8.50 13.77
CA TYR A 123 -3.67 9.82 13.45
C TYR A 123 -2.30 9.74 12.79
N VAL A 124 -2.01 10.71 11.94
CA VAL A 124 -0.68 10.92 11.33
C VAL A 124 -0.18 12.29 11.73
N SER A 125 1.00 12.33 12.34
CA SER A 125 1.71 13.56 12.65
C SER A 125 2.80 13.78 11.60
N PHE A 126 2.66 14.81 10.79
CA PHE A 126 3.61 15.20 9.77
C PHE A 126 4.57 16.25 10.34
N LYS A 127 5.84 15.91 10.46
CA LYS A 127 6.90 16.86 10.74
C LYS A 127 7.47 17.33 9.40
N MET A 128 7.19 18.57 9.05
CA MET A 128 7.74 19.22 7.85
C MET A 128 9.07 19.89 8.19
N ASP A 129 10.04 19.84 7.29
CA ASP A 129 11.25 20.64 7.49
C ASP A 129 10.96 22.13 7.22
N THR A 130 11.62 23.00 7.96
CA THR A 130 11.21 24.39 8.21
C THR A 130 11.50 25.37 7.07
N HIS A 131 11.96 24.91 5.92
CA HIS A 131 12.29 25.75 4.78
C HIS A 131 11.10 26.02 3.86
N SER A 132 10.01 25.24 4.02
CA SER A 132 8.80 25.36 3.22
C SER A 132 7.71 26.14 3.96
N HIS A 133 6.75 26.69 3.23
CA HIS A 133 5.52 27.26 3.77
C HIS A 133 4.60 26.19 4.42
N ALA A 134 4.94 24.92 4.28
CA ALA A 134 4.21 23.83 4.92
C ALA A 134 4.54 23.74 6.40
N SER A 135 3.52 23.82 7.25
CA SER A 135 3.66 23.68 8.70
C SER A 135 3.39 22.25 9.15
N SER A 136 4.13 21.82 10.20
CA SER A 136 3.85 20.53 10.84
C SER A 136 2.41 20.45 11.30
N THR A 137 1.74 19.32 11.05
CA THR A 137 0.34 19.14 11.34
C THR A 137 0.04 17.71 11.81
N VAL A 138 -1.10 17.53 12.49
CA VAL A 138 -1.64 16.22 12.86
C VAL A 138 -3.01 16.08 12.23
N ILE A 139 -3.21 15.03 11.45
CA ILE A 139 -4.45 14.77 10.73
C ILE A 139 -4.95 13.37 11.09
N GLY A 140 -6.23 13.25 11.40
CA GLY A 140 -6.87 11.98 11.70
C GLY A 140 -7.69 11.46 10.53
N ARG A 141 -7.96 10.15 10.52
CA ARG A 141 -8.86 9.54 9.54
C ARG A 141 -10.24 10.19 9.52
N GLY A 142 -10.65 10.75 10.64
CA GLY A 142 -11.95 11.42 10.81
C GLY A 142 -12.19 12.57 9.84
N GLU A 143 -11.13 13.24 9.38
CA GLU A 143 -11.21 14.34 8.40
C GLU A 143 -11.77 13.88 7.04
N TYR A 144 -11.75 12.57 6.77
CA TYR A 144 -12.20 11.96 5.51
C TYR A 144 -13.47 11.11 5.68
N ASN A 145 -14.22 11.29 6.76
CA ASN A 145 -15.43 10.50 7.04
C ASN A 145 -16.54 10.73 6.00
N ASP A 146 -16.59 11.92 5.40
CA ASP A 146 -17.59 12.28 4.40
C ASP A 146 -17.24 11.74 3.00
N TRP A 147 -16.07 11.13 2.85
CA TRP A 147 -15.67 10.52 1.59
C TRP A 147 -16.41 9.21 1.35
N LYS A 148 -16.90 9.03 0.11
CA LYS A 148 -17.56 7.81 -0.31
C LYS A 148 -16.56 6.66 -0.36
N LYS A 149 -16.92 5.54 0.28
CA LYS A 149 -16.13 4.29 0.26
C LYS A 149 -16.68 3.34 -0.81
N GLU A 150 -15.80 2.88 -1.70
CA GLU A 150 -16.10 1.91 -2.76
C GLU A 150 -15.18 0.67 -2.66
#